data_165e8f71ab2dd28251f40588a260c1c8
#
_entry.id   165e8f71ab2dd28251f40588a260c1c8
#
_cell.length_a   1.000
_cell.length_b   1.000
_cell.length_c   1.000
_cell.angle_alpha   90.00
_cell.angle_beta   90.00
_cell.angle_gamma   90.00
#
_symmetry.space_group_name_H-M   'P 1'
#
loop_
_entity.id
_entity.type
_entity.pdbx_description
1 polymer ?
#
loop_
_entity_poly.entity_id
_entity_poly.type
_entity_poly.pdbx_seq_one_letter_code
_entity_poly.pdbx_strand_id
1 'polypeptide(L)'
;MNQIENVLSEAENGFQASLDRLFALLRIPSISTDPAFGKNCSQAAELIVSELNAMGFAAAARPTGGHPMIVAHYKSKTATVKTPRVLFYGHYDVQPVDPVELWHPKPFEPTLKKDKNGVERIYGRGTADDKGQLMTFVEAARAWISATGTLPINATFLIEGEEESGSPSLIPFLKANKAELSCDVAFVCDTNMWDEKTPAITTRLRGLVHEEVTITSPSIDLHSGMYGGAAMNPIRALSKMVAALHDKNGRVTIPGFYTGVAELPKAVKKQWAALKFSEKKFLTAKIILNCIIFSFNLF
;
A
#
# COMPACT_ATOMS: atom_id res chain seq x y z
N MET A 1 10.01 35.38 4.71
CA MET A 1 9.16 34.18 4.46
C MET A 1 9.31 33.23 5.62
N ASN A 2 8.22 32.59 6.04
CA ASN A 2 8.27 31.51 7.03
C ASN A 2 9.07 30.33 6.43
N GLN A 3 9.80 29.57 7.25
CA GLN A 3 10.59 28.42 6.82
C GLN A 3 9.76 27.42 5.97
N ILE A 4 8.49 27.20 6.34
CA ILE A 4 7.57 26.31 5.60
C ILE A 4 7.27 26.87 4.20
N GLU A 5 7.09 28.17 4.05
CA GLU A 5 6.84 28.81 2.74
C GLU A 5 8.03 28.61 1.79
N ASN A 6 9.26 28.70 2.30
CA ASN A 6 10.46 28.43 1.50
C ASN A 6 10.50 26.96 1.04
N VAL A 7 10.15 26.01 1.93
CA VAL A 7 10.11 24.57 1.59
C VAL A 7 9.03 24.27 0.56
N LEU A 8 7.85 24.88 0.68
CA LEU A 8 6.77 24.72 -0.30
C LEU A 8 7.17 25.30 -1.66
N SER A 9 7.79 26.48 -1.68
CA SER A 9 8.31 27.08 -2.92
C SER A 9 9.37 26.20 -3.57
N GLU A 10 10.28 25.59 -2.78
CA GLU A 10 11.28 24.66 -3.29
C GLU A 10 10.65 23.39 -3.88
N ALA A 11 9.61 22.85 -3.22
CA ALA A 11 8.87 21.69 -3.72
C ALA A 11 8.14 22.01 -5.04
N GLU A 12 7.52 23.19 -5.15
CA GLU A 12 6.84 23.65 -6.37
C GLU A 12 7.84 23.86 -7.52
N ASN A 13 8.96 24.54 -7.26
CA ASN A 13 10.00 24.78 -8.26
C ASN A 13 10.67 23.48 -8.72
N GLY A 14 10.82 22.51 -7.84
CA GLY A 14 11.41 21.19 -8.10
C GLY A 14 10.46 20.15 -8.67
N PHE A 15 9.18 20.49 -8.88
CA PHE A 15 8.13 19.51 -9.17
C PHE A 15 8.41 18.66 -10.42
N GLN A 16 8.87 19.26 -11.51
CA GLN A 16 9.19 18.49 -12.73
C GLN A 16 10.32 17.48 -12.48
N ALA A 17 11.37 17.88 -11.77
CA ALA A 17 12.46 16.97 -11.43
C ALA A 17 12.00 15.84 -10.49
N SER A 18 11.05 16.11 -9.60
CA SER A 18 10.42 15.11 -8.75
C SER A 18 9.61 14.10 -9.57
N LEU A 19 8.86 14.57 -10.57
CA LEU A 19 8.16 13.69 -11.52
C LEU A 19 9.13 12.82 -12.33
N ASP A 20 10.23 13.36 -12.77
CA ASP A 20 11.24 12.62 -13.55
C ASP A 20 11.85 11.48 -12.71
N ARG A 21 12.15 11.72 -11.43
CA ARG A 21 12.61 10.68 -10.49
C ARG A 21 11.54 9.62 -10.22
N LEU A 22 10.30 10.04 -9.97
CA LEU A 22 9.18 9.10 -9.84
C LEU A 22 9.04 8.25 -11.11
N PHE A 23 9.09 8.85 -12.29
CA PHE A 23 8.98 8.11 -13.54
C PHE A 23 10.14 7.14 -13.76
N ALA A 24 11.35 7.50 -13.33
CA ALA A 24 12.49 6.58 -13.37
C ALA A 24 12.21 5.34 -12.50
N LEU A 25 11.67 5.51 -11.29
CA LEU A 25 11.31 4.41 -10.41
C LEU A 25 10.13 3.58 -10.95
N LEU A 26 9.11 4.23 -11.53
CA LEU A 26 7.94 3.55 -12.08
C LEU A 26 8.25 2.70 -13.32
N ARG A 27 9.30 3.04 -14.09
CA ARG A 27 9.76 2.23 -15.24
C ARG A 27 10.40 0.91 -14.84
N ILE A 28 10.76 0.73 -13.58
CA ILE A 28 11.37 -0.51 -13.09
C ILE A 28 10.24 -1.47 -12.68
N PRO A 29 10.08 -2.62 -13.35
CA PRO A 29 9.04 -3.60 -13.04
C PRO A 29 9.43 -4.45 -11.82
N SER A 30 9.42 -3.86 -10.64
CA SER A 30 9.78 -4.53 -9.38
C SER A 30 8.64 -5.41 -8.84
N ILE A 31 8.24 -6.40 -9.62
CA ILE A 31 7.20 -7.38 -9.25
C ILE A 31 7.81 -8.39 -8.29
N SER A 32 7.42 -8.35 -7.00
CA SER A 32 8.02 -9.18 -5.95
C SER A 32 7.58 -10.64 -5.98
N THR A 33 6.40 -10.90 -6.50
CA THR A 33 5.79 -12.25 -6.52
C THR A 33 6.35 -13.17 -7.62
N ASP A 34 7.10 -12.64 -8.58
CA ASP A 34 7.67 -13.40 -9.69
C ASP A 34 9.21 -13.35 -9.66
N PRO A 35 9.90 -14.50 -9.47
CA PRO A 35 11.36 -14.57 -9.45
C PRO A 35 12.06 -14.00 -10.69
N ALA A 36 11.38 -13.96 -11.84
CA ALA A 36 11.91 -13.38 -13.07
C ALA A 36 12.24 -11.88 -12.91
N PHE A 37 11.57 -11.17 -12.00
CA PHE A 37 11.75 -9.75 -11.72
C PHE A 37 12.66 -9.46 -10.52
N GLY A 38 13.31 -10.46 -9.93
CA GLY A 38 14.19 -10.27 -8.77
C GLY A 38 15.31 -9.25 -8.99
N LYS A 39 15.90 -9.19 -10.21
CA LYS A 39 16.88 -8.16 -10.59
C LYS A 39 16.27 -6.77 -10.63
N ASN A 40 15.02 -6.65 -11.03
CA ASN A 40 14.31 -5.37 -11.08
C ASN A 40 13.98 -4.88 -9.66
N CYS A 41 13.64 -5.78 -8.73
CA CYS A 41 13.50 -5.41 -7.32
C CYS A 41 14.81 -4.85 -6.76
N SER A 42 15.95 -5.51 -7.02
CA SER A 42 17.26 -4.97 -6.62
C SER A 42 17.56 -3.63 -7.28
N GLN A 43 17.28 -3.47 -8.57
CA GLN A 43 17.47 -2.21 -9.30
C GLN A 43 16.62 -1.06 -8.71
N ALA A 44 15.37 -1.33 -8.33
CA ALA A 44 14.51 -0.34 -7.68
C ALA A 44 15.08 0.07 -6.31
N ALA A 45 15.55 -0.89 -5.52
CA ALA A 45 16.19 -0.63 -4.25
C ALA A 45 17.46 0.23 -4.40
N GLU A 46 18.33 -0.09 -5.36
CA GLU A 46 19.56 0.66 -5.65
C GLU A 46 19.28 2.09 -6.08
N LEU A 47 18.25 2.31 -6.92
CA LEU A 47 17.83 3.65 -7.33
C LEU A 47 17.41 4.49 -6.12
N ILE A 48 16.55 3.95 -5.25
CA ILE A 48 16.09 4.66 -4.05
C ILE A 48 17.26 4.95 -3.10
N VAL A 49 18.16 4.00 -2.89
CA VAL A 49 19.38 4.18 -2.08
C VAL A 49 20.25 5.30 -2.65
N SER A 50 20.43 5.35 -3.98
CA SER A 50 21.18 6.42 -4.64
C SER A 50 20.54 7.79 -4.41
N GLU A 51 19.22 7.89 -4.57
CA GLU A 51 18.49 9.15 -4.36
C GLU A 51 18.56 9.63 -2.90
N LEU A 52 18.46 8.72 -1.92
CA LEU A 52 18.59 9.06 -0.51
C LEU A 52 20.02 9.48 -0.14
N ASN A 53 21.03 8.76 -0.65
CA ASN A 53 22.44 9.12 -0.41
C ASN A 53 22.81 10.49 -1.02
N ALA A 54 22.25 10.83 -2.21
CA ALA A 54 22.43 12.13 -2.83
C ALA A 54 21.91 13.30 -1.98
N MET A 55 20.97 13.04 -1.06
CA MET A 55 20.44 14.02 -0.11
C MET A 55 21.20 14.04 1.23
N GLY A 56 22.23 13.20 1.39
CA GLY A 56 23.03 13.12 2.61
C GLY A 56 22.49 12.12 3.67
N PHE A 57 21.58 11.23 3.29
CA PHE A 57 21.26 10.08 4.14
C PHE A 57 22.39 9.05 4.09
N ALA A 58 22.54 8.27 5.16
CA ALA A 58 23.31 7.04 5.16
C ALA A 58 22.36 5.89 4.77
N ALA A 59 22.18 5.66 3.48
CA ALA A 59 21.26 4.68 2.94
C ALA A 59 21.98 3.44 2.42
N ALA A 60 21.41 2.26 2.69
CA ALA A 60 21.88 0.99 2.17
C ALA A 60 20.73 0.01 1.92
N ALA A 61 20.83 -0.74 0.83
CA ALA A 61 20.02 -1.93 0.60
C ALA A 61 20.64 -3.10 1.36
N ARG A 62 19.89 -3.67 2.27
CA ARG A 62 20.34 -4.78 3.15
C ARG A 62 19.72 -6.09 2.69
N PRO A 63 20.50 -7.14 2.53
CA PRO A 63 19.97 -8.44 2.13
C PRO A 63 19.01 -8.99 3.18
N THR A 64 17.98 -9.66 2.69
CA THR A 64 17.01 -10.43 3.48
C THR A 64 16.94 -11.88 2.95
N GLY A 65 15.98 -12.67 3.42
CA GLY A 65 15.67 -13.97 2.82
C GLY A 65 15.02 -13.88 1.43
N GLY A 66 14.53 -12.70 1.07
CA GLY A 66 13.87 -12.40 -0.21
C GLY A 66 14.46 -11.13 -0.86
N HIS A 67 13.61 -10.12 -1.09
CA HIS A 67 14.06 -8.85 -1.68
C HIS A 67 14.73 -7.94 -0.65
N PRO A 68 15.69 -7.06 -1.08
CA PRO A 68 16.42 -6.21 -0.15
C PRO A 68 15.53 -5.26 0.65
N MET A 69 15.87 -5.06 1.92
CA MET A 69 15.29 -4.02 2.76
C MET A 69 16.18 -2.77 2.71
N ILE A 70 15.62 -1.60 2.41
CA ILE A 70 16.34 -0.34 2.45
C ILE A 70 16.23 0.26 3.84
N VAL A 71 17.39 0.61 4.42
CA VAL A 71 17.46 1.42 5.64
C VAL A 71 18.28 2.65 5.35
N ALA A 72 17.73 3.82 5.64
CA ALA A 72 18.43 5.08 5.44
C ALA A 72 18.25 6.00 6.63
N HIS A 73 19.34 6.48 7.19
CA HIS A 73 19.34 7.37 8.33
C HIS A 73 19.81 8.77 7.97
N TYR A 74 19.12 9.76 8.50
CA TYR A 74 19.53 11.16 8.43
C TYR A 74 19.53 11.76 9.84
N LYS A 75 20.67 12.27 10.27
CA LYS A 75 20.79 13.03 11.51
C LYS A 75 20.70 14.52 11.20
N SER A 76 19.70 15.19 11.78
CA SER A 76 19.58 16.64 11.63
C SER A 76 20.85 17.34 12.09
N LYS A 77 21.32 18.32 11.31
CA LYS A 77 22.48 19.15 11.67
C LYS A 77 22.21 20.04 12.90
N THR A 78 20.93 20.28 13.19
CA THR A 78 20.47 21.06 14.34
C THR A 78 19.90 20.18 15.46
N ALA A 79 20.20 18.86 15.42
CA ALA A 79 19.65 17.90 16.36
C ALA A 79 20.05 18.22 17.82
N THR A 80 19.07 18.13 18.70
CA THR A 80 19.20 18.18 20.16
C THR A 80 18.67 16.88 20.76
N VAL A 81 18.79 16.72 22.07
CA VAL A 81 18.18 15.58 22.77
C VAL A 81 16.66 15.51 22.66
N LYS A 82 16.01 16.62 22.28
CA LYS A 82 14.55 16.72 22.10
C LYS A 82 14.12 16.55 20.63
N THR A 83 15.08 16.45 19.71
CA THR A 83 14.76 16.30 18.28
C THR A 83 14.10 14.94 18.03
N PRO A 84 12.87 14.89 17.52
CA PRO A 84 12.14 13.64 17.33
C PRO A 84 12.83 12.73 16.32
N ARG A 85 12.75 11.43 16.58
CA ARG A 85 13.15 10.37 15.66
C ARG A 85 11.92 9.88 14.93
N VAL A 86 11.88 10.12 13.63
CA VAL A 86 10.74 9.79 12.78
C VAL A 86 11.14 8.69 11.81
N LEU A 87 10.36 7.62 11.78
CA LEU A 87 10.51 6.55 10.80
C LEU A 87 9.45 6.70 9.72
N PHE A 88 9.87 6.65 8.47
CA PHE A 88 9.02 6.59 7.29
C PHE A 88 9.10 5.18 6.71
N TYR A 89 7.95 4.53 6.58
CA TYR A 89 7.84 3.21 5.98
C TYR A 89 7.08 3.30 4.67
N GLY A 90 7.50 2.51 3.70
CA GLY A 90 6.83 2.29 2.42
C GLY A 90 7.41 1.07 1.72
N HIS A 91 6.91 0.75 0.53
CA HIS A 91 7.44 -0.35 -0.26
C HIS A 91 7.72 0.04 -1.72
N TYR A 92 8.66 -0.65 -2.35
CA TYR A 92 9.05 -0.39 -3.72
C TYR A 92 8.64 -1.49 -4.70
N ASP A 93 8.15 -2.61 -4.20
CA ASP A 93 7.61 -3.66 -5.03
C ASP A 93 6.19 -3.34 -5.51
N VAL A 94 5.73 -4.10 -6.46
CA VAL A 94 4.42 -3.91 -7.09
C VAL A 94 3.80 -5.25 -7.45
N GLN A 95 2.46 -5.28 -7.52
CA GLN A 95 1.67 -6.41 -8.01
C GLN A 95 1.95 -6.73 -9.47
N PRO A 96 1.75 -7.99 -9.91
CA PRO A 96 1.69 -8.37 -11.30
C PRO A 96 0.73 -7.50 -12.12
N VAL A 97 0.92 -7.50 -13.42
CA VAL A 97 0.19 -6.61 -14.35
C VAL A 97 -0.77 -7.35 -15.28
N ASP A 98 -0.96 -8.64 -15.04
CA ASP A 98 -1.86 -9.44 -15.86
C ASP A 98 -3.34 -9.11 -15.61
N PRO A 99 -4.15 -9.05 -16.68
CA PRO A 99 -3.80 -9.18 -18.07
C PRO A 99 -3.24 -7.87 -18.66
N VAL A 100 -2.05 -7.96 -19.29
CA VAL A 100 -1.30 -6.78 -19.80
C VAL A 100 -2.07 -6.00 -20.87
N GLU A 101 -2.89 -6.67 -21.66
CA GLU A 101 -3.70 -6.08 -22.74
C GLU A 101 -4.75 -5.06 -22.25
N LEU A 102 -5.10 -5.09 -20.96
CA LEU A 102 -6.02 -4.11 -20.37
C LEU A 102 -5.34 -2.80 -19.94
N TRP A 103 -4.01 -2.73 -20.01
CA TRP A 103 -3.29 -1.53 -19.62
C TRP A 103 -3.16 -0.53 -20.77
N HIS A 104 -3.64 0.70 -20.53
CA HIS A 104 -3.54 1.83 -21.43
C HIS A 104 -3.25 3.12 -20.65
N PRO A 105 -1.99 3.58 -20.56
CA PRO A 105 -0.73 3.12 -21.20
C PRO A 105 -0.24 1.78 -20.65
N LYS A 106 0.84 1.25 -21.23
CA LYS A 106 1.51 0.07 -20.68
C LYS A 106 1.94 0.29 -19.24
N PRO A 107 1.92 -0.76 -18.39
CA PRO A 107 2.03 -0.60 -16.93
C PRO A 107 3.34 0.05 -16.47
N PHE A 108 4.46 -0.19 -17.15
CA PHE A 108 5.78 0.36 -16.83
C PHE A 108 6.24 1.46 -17.79
N GLU A 109 5.30 2.07 -18.54
CA GLU A 109 5.50 3.28 -19.35
C GLU A 109 4.67 4.42 -18.71
N PRO A 110 5.11 4.97 -17.53
CA PRO A 110 4.33 5.96 -16.80
C PRO A 110 4.04 7.17 -17.67
N THR A 111 2.81 7.62 -17.65
CA THR A 111 2.33 8.68 -18.54
C THR A 111 1.48 9.69 -17.76
N LEU A 112 1.76 10.97 -17.95
CA LEU A 112 0.90 12.06 -17.45
C LEU A 112 -0.19 12.34 -18.47
N LYS A 113 -1.45 12.22 -18.08
CA LYS A 113 -2.63 12.47 -18.92
C LYS A 113 -3.69 13.22 -18.15
N LYS A 114 -4.46 14.04 -18.85
CA LYS A 114 -5.68 14.62 -18.30
C LYS A 114 -6.80 13.59 -18.28
N ASP A 115 -7.46 13.47 -17.13
CA ASP A 115 -8.68 12.68 -17.01
C ASP A 115 -9.87 13.38 -17.69
N LYS A 116 -11.04 12.74 -17.64
CA LYS A 116 -12.29 13.28 -18.22
C LYS A 116 -12.72 14.63 -17.65
N ASN A 117 -12.19 15.02 -16.48
CA ASN A 117 -12.46 16.29 -15.80
C ASN A 117 -11.37 17.34 -16.06
N GLY A 118 -10.36 17.02 -16.90
CA GLY A 118 -9.22 17.88 -17.19
C GLY A 118 -8.13 17.87 -16.13
N VAL A 119 -8.21 17.02 -15.11
CA VAL A 119 -7.21 16.89 -14.05
C VAL A 119 -6.06 16.03 -14.54
N GLU A 120 -4.84 16.52 -14.38
CA GLU A 120 -3.63 15.74 -14.72
C GLU A 120 -3.42 14.61 -13.72
N ARG A 121 -3.21 13.40 -14.24
CA ARG A 121 -2.97 12.19 -13.47
C ARG A 121 -1.84 11.39 -14.08
N ILE A 122 -1.08 10.74 -13.23
CA ILE A 122 -0.04 9.79 -13.63
C ILE A 122 -0.68 8.41 -13.73
N TYR A 123 -0.52 7.76 -14.87
CA TYR A 123 -0.98 6.39 -15.12
C TYR A 123 0.21 5.45 -15.24
N GLY A 124 0.15 4.33 -14.55
CA GLY A 124 1.17 3.28 -14.54
C GLY A 124 1.06 2.39 -13.31
N ARG A 125 1.71 1.23 -13.30
CA ARG A 125 1.77 0.35 -12.13
C ARG A 125 2.65 1.01 -11.05
N GLY A 126 2.19 0.97 -9.79
CA GLY A 126 2.91 1.55 -8.65
C GLY A 126 2.72 3.06 -8.46
N THR A 127 1.93 3.75 -9.31
CA THR A 127 1.68 5.20 -9.18
C THR A 127 0.87 5.55 -7.94
N ALA A 128 0.03 4.66 -7.45
CA ALA A 128 -0.86 4.84 -6.31
C ALA A 128 -0.74 3.73 -5.25
N ASP A 129 0.29 2.85 -5.42
CA ASP A 129 0.57 1.73 -4.56
C ASP A 129 1.95 1.14 -4.91
N ASP A 130 3.03 1.43 -4.19
CA ASP A 130 3.21 2.52 -3.19
C ASP A 130 4.31 3.50 -3.63
N LYS A 131 4.94 3.27 -4.83
CA LYS A 131 6.04 4.11 -5.33
C LYS A 131 5.68 5.61 -5.38
N GLY A 132 4.42 5.93 -5.72
CA GLY A 132 3.94 7.30 -5.74
C GLY A 132 3.93 7.91 -4.34
N GLN A 133 3.32 7.24 -3.37
CA GLN A 133 3.24 7.72 -1.99
C GLN A 133 4.62 7.76 -1.34
N LEU A 134 5.43 6.70 -1.49
CA LEU A 134 6.81 6.67 -1.01
C LEU A 134 7.61 7.88 -1.50
N MET A 135 7.51 8.20 -2.79
CA MET A 135 8.23 9.36 -3.35
C MET A 135 7.73 10.69 -2.80
N THR A 136 6.50 10.81 -2.30
CA THR A 136 6.07 12.06 -1.64
C THR A 136 6.89 12.36 -0.38
N PHE A 137 7.24 11.35 0.42
CA PHE A 137 8.09 11.55 1.58
C PHE A 137 9.55 11.81 1.21
N VAL A 138 10.07 11.10 0.19
CA VAL A 138 11.43 11.31 -0.30
C VAL A 138 11.60 12.74 -0.84
N GLU A 139 10.66 13.21 -1.64
CA GLU A 139 10.72 14.56 -2.23
C GLU A 139 10.42 15.67 -1.19
N ALA A 140 9.59 15.42 -0.20
CA ALA A 140 9.43 16.33 0.93
C ALA A 140 10.74 16.50 1.72
N ALA A 141 11.46 15.39 1.97
CA ALA A 141 12.76 15.46 2.62
C ALA A 141 13.78 16.23 1.75
N ARG A 142 13.76 16.04 0.43
CA ARG A 142 14.59 16.77 -0.53
C ARG A 142 14.32 18.27 -0.49
N ALA A 143 13.06 18.66 -0.55
CA ALA A 143 12.67 20.07 -0.50
C ALA A 143 13.10 20.75 0.82
N TRP A 144 12.94 20.05 1.96
CA TRP A 144 13.41 20.54 3.25
C TRP A 144 14.93 20.74 3.28
N ILE A 145 15.70 19.75 2.83
CA ILE A 145 17.15 19.81 2.83
C ILE A 145 17.66 20.90 1.87
N SER A 146 17.05 21.01 0.69
CA SER A 146 17.39 22.06 -0.29
C SER A 146 17.12 23.45 0.26
N ALA A 147 15.93 23.68 0.81
CA ALA A 147 15.52 25.00 1.29
C ALA A 147 16.23 25.45 2.58
N THR A 148 16.64 24.50 3.44
CA THR A 148 17.10 24.82 4.82
C THR A 148 18.47 24.26 5.19
N GLY A 149 19.03 23.42 4.32
CA GLY A 149 20.32 22.73 4.54
C GLY A 149 20.25 21.52 5.46
N THR A 150 19.10 21.21 6.07
CA THR A 150 18.90 20.08 6.98
C THR A 150 17.44 19.74 7.17
N LEU A 151 17.13 18.54 7.71
CA LEU A 151 15.79 18.21 8.20
C LEU A 151 15.60 18.73 9.64
N PRO A 152 14.36 19.08 10.04
CA PRO A 152 14.05 19.46 11.43
C PRO A 152 13.95 18.27 12.38
N ILE A 153 14.11 17.05 11.88
CA ILE A 153 13.95 15.76 12.57
C ILE A 153 15.15 14.85 12.30
N ASN A 154 15.37 13.87 13.15
CA ASN A 154 16.17 12.70 12.78
C ASN A 154 15.26 11.73 12.04
N ALA A 155 15.55 11.49 10.77
CA ALA A 155 14.71 10.68 9.90
C ALA A 155 15.33 9.30 9.65
N THR A 156 14.48 8.27 9.65
CA THR A 156 14.83 6.93 9.17
C THR A 156 13.83 6.53 8.11
N PHE A 157 14.29 6.14 6.93
CA PHE A 157 13.47 5.43 5.97
C PHE A 157 13.71 3.93 6.12
N LEU A 158 12.62 3.17 6.22
CA LEU A 158 12.57 1.72 6.15
C LEU A 158 11.66 1.36 4.98
N ILE A 159 12.24 0.82 3.91
CA ILE A 159 11.48 0.57 2.69
C ILE A 159 11.69 -0.88 2.28
N GLU A 160 10.61 -1.63 2.12
CA GLU A 160 10.66 -3.04 1.76
C GLU A 160 10.36 -3.31 0.28
N GLY A 161 10.65 -4.53 -0.16
CA GLY A 161 10.39 -5.01 -1.51
C GLY A 161 9.59 -6.28 -1.56
N GLU A 162 8.79 -6.59 -0.52
CA GLU A 162 8.01 -7.81 -0.39
C GLU A 162 6.58 -7.56 0.15
N GLU A 163 6.12 -6.30 0.20
CA GLU A 163 4.79 -5.97 0.74
C GLU A 163 3.71 -6.73 -0.03
N GLU A 164 3.78 -6.69 -1.34
CA GLU A 164 2.84 -7.30 -2.27
C GLU A 164 2.91 -8.84 -2.34
N SER A 165 3.88 -9.42 -1.63
CA SER A 165 4.02 -10.86 -1.41
C SER A 165 3.85 -11.27 0.06
N GLY A 166 3.32 -10.36 0.91
CA GLY A 166 2.98 -10.61 2.31
C GLY A 166 4.10 -10.35 3.31
N SER A 167 5.13 -9.61 2.94
CA SER A 167 6.22 -9.13 3.83
C SER A 167 6.91 -10.23 4.66
N PRO A 168 7.30 -11.37 4.10
CA PRO A 168 7.85 -12.48 4.90
C PRO A 168 9.14 -12.07 5.63
N SER A 169 9.94 -11.16 5.05
CA SER A 169 11.19 -10.71 5.64
C SER A 169 11.03 -9.56 6.65
N LEU A 170 9.92 -8.82 6.66
CA LEU A 170 9.74 -7.61 7.47
C LEU A 170 9.83 -7.89 8.97
N ILE A 171 9.04 -8.81 9.49
CA ILE A 171 8.99 -9.09 10.93
C ILE A 171 10.33 -9.63 11.46
N PRO A 172 11.01 -10.60 10.81
CA PRO A 172 12.36 -11.00 11.19
C PRO A 172 13.36 -9.84 11.18
N PHE A 173 13.31 -8.99 10.14
CA PHE A 173 14.19 -7.83 10.01
C PHE A 173 13.98 -6.81 11.13
N LEU A 174 12.74 -6.46 11.45
CA LEU A 174 12.39 -5.56 12.55
C LEU A 174 12.88 -6.10 13.91
N LYS A 175 12.72 -7.40 14.14
CA LYS A 175 13.22 -8.03 15.40
C LYS A 175 14.73 -7.95 15.52
N ALA A 176 15.45 -8.22 14.43
CA ALA A 176 16.92 -8.19 14.41
C ALA A 176 17.49 -6.77 14.54
N ASN A 177 16.77 -5.75 14.06
CA ASN A 177 17.25 -4.36 14.03
C ASN A 177 16.45 -3.42 14.96
N LYS A 178 15.78 -3.96 15.98
CA LYS A 178 14.87 -3.22 16.87
C LYS A 178 15.49 -1.97 17.50
N ALA A 179 16.73 -2.05 17.94
CA ALA A 179 17.40 -0.91 18.60
C ALA A 179 17.70 0.21 17.59
N GLU A 180 18.19 -0.13 16.41
CA GLU A 180 18.50 0.81 15.33
C GLU A 180 17.25 1.52 14.78
N LEU A 181 16.18 0.77 14.57
CA LEU A 181 14.92 1.26 14.00
C LEU A 181 13.98 1.87 15.04
N SER A 182 14.43 2.02 16.29
CA SER A 182 13.65 2.65 17.36
C SER A 182 13.34 4.10 17.02
N CYS A 183 12.07 4.48 17.06
CA CYS A 183 11.56 5.81 16.70
C CYS A 183 10.54 6.30 17.73
N ASP A 184 10.28 7.60 17.72
CA ASP A 184 9.25 8.24 18.56
C ASP A 184 7.88 8.19 17.85
N VAL A 185 7.89 8.22 16.52
CA VAL A 185 6.69 8.07 15.64
C VAL A 185 7.09 7.40 14.34
N ALA A 186 6.20 6.55 13.82
CA ALA A 186 6.31 5.97 12.49
C ALA A 186 5.17 6.46 11.60
N PHE A 187 5.51 6.85 10.35
CA PHE A 187 4.57 7.15 9.30
C PHE A 187 4.63 6.04 8.25
N VAL A 188 3.48 5.44 7.98
CA VAL A 188 3.30 4.46 6.91
C VAL A 188 2.79 5.19 5.69
N CYS A 189 3.56 5.19 4.59
CA CYS A 189 3.25 5.95 3.39
C CYS A 189 2.09 5.37 2.57
N ASP A 190 1.86 4.07 2.69
CA ASP A 190 0.88 3.32 1.93
C ASP A 190 -0.56 3.67 2.32
N THR A 191 -0.93 4.91 2.04
CA THR A 191 -2.23 5.49 2.35
C THR A 191 -2.65 6.50 1.28
N ASN A 192 -3.92 6.91 1.32
CA ASN A 192 -4.48 7.88 0.40
C ASN A 192 -5.01 9.11 1.15
N MET A 193 -5.17 10.23 0.42
CA MET A 193 -5.99 11.34 0.85
C MET A 193 -7.46 10.89 0.97
N TRP A 194 -8.27 11.60 1.77
CA TRP A 194 -9.71 11.35 1.84
C TRP A 194 -10.41 11.52 0.49
N ASP A 195 -10.08 12.59 -0.21
CA ASP A 195 -10.44 12.86 -1.59
C ASP A 195 -9.36 13.74 -2.25
N GLU A 196 -9.57 14.17 -3.48
CA GLU A 196 -8.59 14.93 -4.27
C GLU A 196 -8.18 16.28 -3.65
N LYS A 197 -8.93 16.79 -2.68
CA LYS A 197 -8.74 18.12 -2.08
C LYS A 197 -8.59 18.08 -0.56
N THR A 198 -8.85 16.93 0.06
CA THR A 198 -8.89 16.78 1.51
C THR A 198 -7.76 15.90 1.98
N PRO A 199 -6.67 16.48 2.50
CA PRO A 199 -5.60 15.70 3.14
C PRO A 199 -6.15 14.89 4.31
N ALA A 200 -5.62 13.69 4.51
CA ALA A 200 -6.03 12.84 5.61
C ALA A 200 -4.83 12.08 6.19
N ILE A 201 -4.90 11.81 7.49
CA ILE A 201 -4.00 10.89 8.18
C ILE A 201 -4.83 9.67 8.58
N THR A 202 -4.55 8.53 7.99
CA THR A 202 -5.17 7.26 8.36
C THR A 202 -4.60 6.81 9.70
N THR A 203 -5.44 6.78 10.73
CA THR A 203 -5.01 6.42 12.09
C THR A 203 -5.40 5.00 12.48
N ARG A 204 -6.22 4.32 11.67
CA ARG A 204 -6.73 2.95 11.92
C ARG A 204 -7.06 2.27 10.61
N LEU A 205 -6.87 0.96 10.60
CA LEU A 205 -7.35 0.07 9.55
C LEU A 205 -8.44 -0.84 10.11
N ARG A 206 -9.29 -1.38 9.23
CA ARG A 206 -10.19 -2.47 9.60
C ARG A 206 -9.38 -3.74 9.83
N GLY A 207 -9.90 -4.64 10.68
CA GLY A 207 -9.34 -5.98 10.82
C GLY A 207 -9.56 -6.83 9.56
N LEU A 208 -8.69 -7.80 9.38
CA LEU A 208 -8.74 -8.81 8.32
C LEU A 208 -8.62 -10.19 8.96
N VAL A 209 -9.42 -11.14 8.47
CA VAL A 209 -9.25 -12.57 8.71
C VAL A 209 -9.22 -13.25 7.35
N HIS A 210 -8.19 -14.06 7.12
CA HIS A 210 -8.03 -14.87 5.91
C HIS A 210 -7.96 -16.32 6.34
N GLU A 211 -8.84 -17.15 5.79
CA GLU A 211 -8.91 -18.58 6.08
C GLU A 211 -9.14 -19.35 4.78
N GLU A 212 -8.51 -20.50 4.65
CA GLU A 212 -8.77 -21.46 3.58
C GLU A 212 -9.58 -22.61 4.11
N VAL A 213 -10.70 -22.92 3.45
CA VAL A 213 -11.59 -24.01 3.82
C VAL A 213 -11.56 -25.10 2.75
N THR A 214 -11.02 -26.25 3.11
CA THR A 214 -10.99 -27.43 2.25
C THR A 214 -12.02 -28.44 2.74
N ILE A 215 -12.91 -28.90 1.85
CA ILE A 215 -13.85 -29.98 2.13
C ILE A 215 -13.45 -31.20 1.33
N THR A 216 -13.10 -32.26 2.04
CA THR A 216 -12.77 -33.55 1.43
C THR A 216 -14.01 -34.43 1.42
N SER A 217 -14.32 -35.05 0.29
CA SER A 217 -15.42 -35.99 0.04
C SER A 217 -14.87 -37.41 -0.14
N PRO A 218 -15.65 -38.42 -0.53
CA PRO A 218 -15.18 -39.77 -0.78
C PRO A 218 -13.87 -39.83 -1.56
N SER A 219 -13.06 -40.81 -1.26
CA SER A 219 -11.70 -40.98 -1.82
C SER A 219 -11.64 -41.32 -3.33
N ILE A 220 -12.81 -41.56 -3.96
CA ILE A 220 -12.97 -41.83 -5.38
C ILE A 220 -14.16 -41.09 -5.95
N ASP A 221 -14.16 -40.87 -7.25
CA ASP A 221 -15.31 -40.33 -7.97
C ASP A 221 -16.50 -41.27 -7.92
N LEU A 222 -17.65 -40.73 -7.61
CA LEU A 222 -18.90 -41.48 -7.49
C LEU A 222 -19.81 -41.19 -8.69
N HIS A 223 -20.41 -42.26 -9.22
CA HIS A 223 -21.42 -42.15 -10.27
C HIS A 223 -22.68 -41.41 -9.74
N SER A 224 -23.01 -40.26 -10.33
CA SER A 224 -24.09 -39.39 -9.84
C SER A 224 -25.47 -40.07 -9.88
N GLY A 225 -25.74 -40.93 -10.84
CA GLY A 225 -26.98 -41.67 -10.95
C GLY A 225 -27.21 -42.70 -9.85
N MET A 226 -26.11 -43.19 -9.23
CA MET A 226 -26.18 -44.19 -8.13
C MET A 226 -26.09 -43.55 -6.75
N TYR A 227 -25.27 -42.51 -6.61
CA TYR A 227 -24.94 -41.91 -5.32
C TYR A 227 -25.47 -40.48 -5.14
N GLY A 228 -26.07 -39.89 -6.19
CA GLY A 228 -26.64 -38.55 -6.14
C GLY A 228 -27.75 -38.48 -5.09
N GLY A 229 -27.63 -37.51 -4.18
CA GLY A 229 -28.56 -37.37 -3.05
C GLY A 229 -28.23 -38.24 -1.83
N ALA A 230 -27.58 -39.39 -2.02
CA ALA A 230 -27.15 -40.25 -0.91
C ALA A 230 -25.78 -39.81 -0.34
N ALA A 231 -24.80 -39.53 -1.22
CA ALA A 231 -23.51 -38.99 -0.82
C ALA A 231 -23.52 -37.47 -0.82
N MET A 232 -22.91 -36.85 0.20
CA MET A 232 -22.78 -35.39 0.27
C MET A 232 -21.79 -34.90 -0.80
N ASN A 233 -22.26 -34.03 -1.69
CA ASN A 233 -21.40 -33.34 -2.63
C ASN A 233 -20.60 -32.24 -1.92
N PRO A 234 -19.25 -32.22 -1.99
CA PRO A 234 -18.42 -31.26 -1.28
C PRO A 234 -18.65 -29.82 -1.73
N ILE A 235 -18.93 -29.59 -3.01
CA ILE A 235 -19.27 -28.27 -3.54
C ILE A 235 -20.54 -27.73 -2.89
N ARG A 236 -21.57 -28.58 -2.77
CA ARG A 236 -22.82 -28.25 -2.09
C ARG A 236 -22.61 -27.94 -0.60
N ALA A 237 -21.75 -28.70 0.09
CA ALA A 237 -21.42 -28.48 1.48
C ALA A 237 -20.70 -27.14 1.64
N LEU A 238 -19.65 -26.90 0.85
CA LEU A 238 -18.88 -25.65 0.86
C LEU A 238 -19.77 -24.43 0.57
N SER A 239 -20.62 -24.51 -0.47
CA SER A 239 -21.53 -23.40 -0.82
C SER A 239 -22.46 -23.04 0.33
N LYS A 240 -23.00 -24.04 1.06
CA LYS A 240 -23.84 -23.83 2.24
C LYS A 240 -23.07 -23.19 3.39
N MET A 241 -21.85 -23.64 3.64
CA MET A 241 -20.99 -23.08 4.69
C MET A 241 -20.65 -21.61 4.39
N VAL A 242 -20.21 -21.31 3.18
CA VAL A 242 -19.89 -19.92 2.77
C VAL A 242 -21.13 -19.02 2.85
N ALA A 243 -22.29 -19.48 2.36
CA ALA A 243 -23.53 -18.73 2.46
C ALA A 243 -23.97 -18.45 3.90
N ALA A 244 -23.63 -19.35 4.84
CA ALA A 244 -23.98 -19.19 6.24
C ALA A 244 -23.05 -18.21 7.02
N LEU A 245 -21.92 -17.77 6.42
CA LEU A 245 -21.00 -16.84 7.08
C LEU A 245 -21.56 -15.43 7.25
N HIS A 246 -22.61 -15.07 6.50
CA HIS A 246 -23.22 -13.75 6.57
C HIS A 246 -24.75 -13.88 6.66
N ASP A 247 -25.37 -12.99 7.41
CA ASP A 247 -26.83 -12.84 7.41
C ASP A 247 -27.31 -11.99 6.21
N LYS A 248 -28.63 -11.83 6.09
CA LYS A 248 -29.26 -11.03 5.02
C LYS A 248 -28.85 -9.55 4.99
N ASN A 249 -28.24 -9.05 6.06
CA ASN A 249 -27.74 -7.66 6.18
C ASN A 249 -26.21 -7.57 5.97
N GLY A 250 -25.57 -8.68 5.58
CA GLY A 250 -24.11 -8.75 5.42
C GLY A 250 -23.32 -8.84 6.73
N ARG A 251 -24.00 -9.06 7.86
CA ARG A 251 -23.32 -9.22 9.15
C ARG A 251 -22.73 -10.63 9.26
N VAL A 252 -21.47 -10.73 9.68
CA VAL A 252 -20.80 -12.01 9.93
C VAL A 252 -21.51 -12.78 11.05
N THR A 253 -21.83 -14.05 10.80
CA THR A 253 -22.61 -14.90 11.71
C THR A 253 -21.76 -15.79 12.60
N ILE A 254 -20.43 -15.78 12.42
CA ILE A 254 -19.51 -16.61 13.21
C ILE A 254 -19.60 -16.19 14.69
N PRO A 255 -19.89 -17.12 15.62
CA PRO A 255 -19.95 -16.81 17.04
C PRO A 255 -18.64 -16.19 17.53
N GLY A 256 -18.73 -15.10 18.29
CA GLY A 256 -17.56 -14.41 18.83
C GLY A 256 -16.84 -13.45 17.88
N PHE A 257 -17.19 -13.40 16.61
CA PHE A 257 -16.49 -12.54 15.63
C PHE A 257 -16.44 -11.06 16.05
N TYR A 258 -17.48 -10.56 16.70
CA TYR A 258 -17.54 -9.18 17.19
C TYR A 258 -17.20 -9.03 18.67
N THR A 259 -16.73 -10.09 19.35
CA THR A 259 -16.35 -10.02 20.75
C THR A 259 -15.19 -9.08 20.97
N GLY A 260 -15.33 -8.14 21.92
CA GLY A 260 -14.29 -7.14 22.21
C GLY A 260 -14.25 -5.95 21.27
N VAL A 261 -15.11 -5.89 20.24
CA VAL A 261 -15.23 -4.71 19.38
C VAL A 261 -15.89 -3.57 20.17
N ALA A 262 -15.08 -2.56 20.51
CA ALA A 262 -15.56 -1.38 21.23
C ALA A 262 -16.33 -0.45 20.30
N GLU A 263 -17.32 0.25 20.84
CA GLU A 263 -17.96 1.34 20.12
C GLU A 263 -16.99 2.50 19.87
N LEU A 264 -17.14 3.14 18.71
CA LEU A 264 -16.35 4.32 18.40
C LEU A 264 -16.64 5.46 19.39
N PRO A 265 -15.59 6.12 19.93
CA PRO A 265 -15.77 7.30 20.78
C PRO A 265 -16.61 8.36 20.08
N LYS A 266 -17.44 9.08 20.85
CA LYS A 266 -18.33 10.14 20.31
C LYS A 266 -17.56 11.20 19.51
N ALA A 267 -16.35 11.56 19.95
CA ALA A 267 -15.50 12.53 19.24
C ALA A 267 -15.12 12.01 17.84
N VAL A 268 -14.76 10.73 17.69
CA VAL A 268 -14.42 10.11 16.40
C VAL A 268 -15.66 10.01 15.51
N LYS A 269 -16.82 9.63 16.07
CA LYS A 269 -18.10 9.62 15.31
C LYS A 269 -18.42 11.01 14.75
N LYS A 270 -18.22 12.08 15.56
CA LYS A 270 -18.42 13.47 15.12
C LYS A 270 -17.43 13.88 14.03
N GLN A 271 -16.18 13.52 14.18
CA GLN A 271 -15.12 13.81 13.19
C GLN A 271 -15.42 13.12 11.84
N TRP A 272 -15.83 11.85 11.85
CA TRP A 272 -16.21 11.13 10.63
C TRP A 272 -17.47 11.69 9.97
N ALA A 273 -18.47 12.08 10.76
CA ALA A 273 -19.67 12.73 10.24
C ALA A 273 -19.36 14.04 9.52
N ALA A 274 -18.33 14.79 9.97
CA ALA A 274 -17.90 16.04 9.34
C ALA A 274 -17.28 15.82 7.94
N LEU A 275 -16.79 14.62 7.63
CA LEU A 275 -16.26 14.24 6.31
C LEU A 275 -17.35 14.10 5.24
N LYS A 276 -18.63 14.11 5.62
CA LYS A 276 -19.79 14.02 4.72
C LYS A 276 -19.67 12.85 3.74
N PHE A 277 -19.26 11.69 4.22
CA PHE A 277 -19.12 10.49 3.41
C PHE A 277 -20.43 10.19 2.66
N SER A 278 -20.33 9.91 1.40
CA SER A 278 -21.46 9.51 0.56
C SER A 278 -21.17 8.15 -0.08
N GLU A 279 -21.84 7.11 0.40
CA GLU A 279 -21.74 5.76 -0.12
C GLU A 279 -21.97 5.73 -1.65
N LYS A 280 -23.01 6.43 -2.12
CA LYS A 280 -23.30 6.55 -3.54
C LYS A 280 -22.13 7.13 -4.34
N LYS A 281 -21.51 8.22 -3.86
CA LYS A 281 -20.33 8.82 -4.51
C LYS A 281 -19.14 7.88 -4.47
N PHE A 282 -18.90 7.24 -3.34
CA PHE A 282 -17.79 6.30 -3.17
C PHE A 282 -17.91 5.10 -4.12
N LEU A 283 -19.08 4.49 -4.21
CA LEU A 283 -19.32 3.34 -5.07
C LEU A 283 -19.33 3.71 -6.56
N THR A 284 -19.85 4.91 -6.94
CA THR A 284 -19.85 5.35 -8.34
C THR A 284 -18.53 5.91 -8.83
N ALA A 285 -17.72 6.51 -7.97
CA ALA A 285 -16.43 7.07 -8.35
C ALA A 285 -15.41 6.01 -8.78
N LYS A 286 -15.55 4.80 -8.30
CA LYS A 286 -14.70 3.64 -8.66
C LYS A 286 -15.53 2.57 -9.32
N ILE A 287 -16.01 2.78 -10.52
CA ILE A 287 -16.49 1.75 -11.50
C ILE A 287 -16.69 0.30 -10.94
N ILE A 288 -17.14 0.17 -9.69
CA ILE A 288 -17.50 -1.14 -9.12
C ILE A 288 -18.83 -1.62 -9.67
N LEU A 289 -19.58 -0.75 -10.36
CA LEU A 289 -20.80 -1.13 -11.06
C LEU A 289 -20.58 -2.19 -12.17
N ASN A 290 -19.38 -2.33 -12.71
CA ASN A 290 -19.07 -3.41 -13.66
C ASN A 290 -18.69 -4.75 -13.00
N CYS A 291 -18.38 -4.78 -11.71
CA CYS A 291 -18.12 -6.03 -10.99
C CYS A 291 -19.38 -6.68 -10.41
N ILE A 292 -20.49 -5.94 -10.32
CA ILE A 292 -21.76 -6.48 -9.80
C ILE A 292 -22.62 -7.07 -10.94
N ILE A 293 -22.25 -6.86 -12.21
CA ILE A 293 -22.83 -7.61 -13.33
C ILE A 293 -21.97 -8.85 -13.61
N PHE A 294 -21.70 -9.66 -12.62
CA PHE A 294 -21.68 -11.08 -12.84
C PHE A 294 -23.15 -11.52 -12.89
N SER A 295 -23.72 -11.46 -14.07
CA SER A 295 -24.87 -12.28 -14.37
C SER A 295 -24.44 -13.72 -14.10
N PHE A 296 -24.91 -14.30 -13.02
CA PHE A 296 -24.96 -15.74 -12.86
C PHE A 296 -25.93 -16.25 -13.95
N ASN A 297 -25.44 -16.46 -15.15
CA ASN A 297 -26.05 -17.40 -16.06
C ASN A 297 -25.68 -18.80 -15.55
N LEU A 298 -26.45 -19.28 -14.60
CA LEU A 298 -26.53 -20.69 -14.26
C LEU A 298 -27.37 -21.36 -15.36
N PHE A 299 -26.69 -22.09 -16.25
CA PHE A 299 -27.32 -23.20 -16.96
C PHE A 299 -27.45 -24.41 -16.04
#